data_5e36345ba1c96524eff3af59ee7cb47a
#
_entry.id   5e36345ba1c96524eff3af59ee7cb47a
#
_cell.length_a   1.000
_cell.length_b   1.000
_cell.length_c   1.000
_cell.angle_alpha   90.00
_cell.angle_beta   90.00
_cell.angle_gamma   90.00
#
_symmetry.space_group_name_H-M   'P 1'
#
loop_
_entity.id
_entity.type
_entity.pdbx_description
1 polymer ?
#
loop_
_entity_poly.entity_id
_entity_poly.type
_entity_poly.pdbx_seq_one_letter_code
_entity_poly.pdbx_strand_id
1 'polypeptide(L)'
;MSESGEFIVPENSLPAVEMAKKMGYTGIECDVHYTKDGRMVILHDATLNRTMRRASDYSRLTEPVRLEDLTFEELRRDYVLESTNPAWRTPIPTLEELLTECKKHGIVPMLHSALMPSYHVAQQMFGNEWICFTGGVEHMQKVREFSDCIILLSINDGTAEENISRLEQIGGRCGISTMNYALYTPEFCEALTSRGYIVQASIFPAPHEAIGQRNGITYQLTDFSIMPKHKPIEKGAGKLVALTQNVTWTWSGDEKLERGGVTLELDFEGEIEIMLNDRKYTLSREQRGKDTIGGRFFDRAATVTVTAKPSATVKKAVAKVYRY
;
A
#
# COMPACT_ATOMS: atom_id res chain seq x y z
N MET A 1 -11.35 -1.75 6.54
CA MET A 1 -11.82 -0.47 7.16
C MET A 1 -13.28 -0.25 6.86
N SER A 2 -14.00 0.56 7.68
CA SER A 2 -15.34 1.04 7.35
C SER A 2 -15.29 2.11 6.26
N GLU A 3 -16.44 2.50 5.70
CA GLU A 3 -16.55 3.66 4.80
C GLU A 3 -16.13 4.97 5.48
N SER A 4 -16.25 5.06 6.80
CA SER A 4 -15.80 6.20 7.62
C SER A 4 -14.30 6.18 7.94
N GLY A 5 -13.55 5.18 7.49
CA GLY A 5 -12.12 5.04 7.77
C GLY A 5 -11.78 4.44 9.13
N GLU A 6 -12.77 3.93 9.86
CA GLU A 6 -12.55 3.30 11.17
C GLU A 6 -11.99 1.88 11.02
N PHE A 7 -11.16 1.47 11.97
CA PHE A 7 -10.70 0.09 12.08
C PHE A 7 -11.83 -0.81 12.60
N ILE A 8 -12.62 -1.36 11.69
CA ILE A 8 -13.60 -2.40 12.07
C ILE A 8 -12.83 -3.65 12.50
N VAL A 9 -11.94 -4.13 11.63
CA VAL A 9 -11.00 -5.22 11.91
C VAL A 9 -9.62 -4.59 12.06
N PRO A 10 -8.88 -4.87 13.12
CA PRO A 10 -7.51 -4.37 13.27
C PRO A 10 -6.63 -4.81 12.11
N GLU A 11 -5.82 -3.91 11.57
CA GLU A 11 -4.75 -4.31 10.65
C GLU A 11 -3.74 -5.21 11.38
N ASN A 12 -2.99 -6.01 10.64
CA ASN A 12 -1.93 -6.86 11.20
C ASN A 12 -2.40 -7.74 12.39
N SER A 13 -3.58 -8.37 12.26
CA SER A 13 -4.24 -9.13 13.34
C SER A 13 -4.80 -10.47 12.88
N LEU A 14 -5.02 -11.39 13.81
CA LEU A 14 -5.65 -12.68 13.51
C LEU A 14 -7.08 -12.52 12.96
N PRO A 15 -7.94 -11.64 13.51
CA PRO A 15 -9.25 -11.35 12.90
C PRO A 15 -9.18 -10.83 11.47
N ALA A 16 -8.09 -10.14 11.08
CA ALA A 16 -7.92 -9.68 9.70
C ALA A 16 -7.72 -10.84 8.73
N VAL A 17 -7.01 -11.89 9.12
CA VAL A 17 -6.85 -13.12 8.31
C VAL A 17 -8.20 -13.81 8.08
N GLU A 18 -8.98 -14.00 9.15
CA GLU A 18 -10.33 -14.59 9.07
C GLU A 18 -11.24 -13.76 8.17
N MET A 19 -11.20 -12.43 8.32
CA MET A 19 -12.00 -11.53 7.51
C MET A 19 -11.57 -11.54 6.05
N ALA A 20 -10.27 -11.54 5.75
CA ALA A 20 -9.76 -11.66 4.39
C ALA A 20 -10.33 -12.93 3.71
N LYS A 21 -10.35 -14.06 4.40
CA LYS A 21 -10.96 -15.28 3.89
C LYS A 21 -12.46 -15.13 3.62
N LYS A 22 -13.20 -14.57 4.57
CA LYS A 22 -14.66 -14.33 4.43
C LYS A 22 -14.98 -13.41 3.26
N MET A 23 -14.10 -12.46 2.98
CA MET A 23 -14.25 -11.51 1.87
C MET A 23 -13.77 -12.06 0.52
N GLY A 24 -13.22 -13.27 0.48
CA GLY A 24 -12.74 -13.92 -0.74
C GLY A 24 -11.34 -13.48 -1.19
N TYR A 25 -10.57 -12.81 -0.32
CA TYR A 25 -9.18 -12.50 -0.61
C TYR A 25 -8.31 -13.76 -0.59
N THR A 26 -7.27 -13.76 -1.42
CA THR A 26 -6.34 -14.89 -1.55
C THR A 26 -5.11 -14.76 -0.68
N GLY A 27 -4.76 -13.55 -0.28
CA GLY A 27 -3.59 -13.26 0.54
C GLY A 27 -3.82 -12.10 1.51
N ILE A 28 -2.88 -11.95 2.43
CA ILE A 28 -2.78 -10.85 3.39
C ILE A 28 -1.32 -10.38 3.45
N GLU A 29 -1.15 -9.07 3.44
CA GLU A 29 0.16 -8.45 3.70
C GLU A 29 0.32 -8.23 5.21
N CYS A 30 1.54 -8.40 5.71
CA CYS A 30 1.87 -8.20 7.10
C CYS A 30 3.30 -7.67 7.29
N ASP A 31 3.45 -6.76 8.26
CA ASP A 31 4.70 -6.10 8.59
C ASP A 31 5.34 -6.74 9.83
N VAL A 32 6.61 -7.17 9.72
CA VAL A 32 7.29 -7.90 10.79
C VAL A 32 8.35 -7.02 11.47
N HIS A 33 8.27 -6.92 12.79
CA HIS A 33 9.21 -6.21 13.64
C HIS A 33 9.66 -7.04 14.84
N TYR A 34 10.78 -6.64 15.47
CA TYR A 34 11.22 -7.20 16.75
C TYR A 34 10.71 -6.37 17.93
N THR A 35 10.32 -7.07 19.00
CA THR A 35 10.24 -6.50 20.34
C THR A 35 11.62 -6.36 20.95
N LYS A 36 11.72 -5.67 22.09
CA LYS A 36 12.97 -5.50 22.88
C LYS A 36 13.68 -6.82 23.21
N ASP A 37 12.91 -7.85 23.49
CA ASP A 37 13.38 -9.20 23.83
C ASP A 37 13.50 -10.14 22.62
N GLY A 38 13.43 -9.57 21.39
CA GLY A 38 13.69 -10.29 20.13
C GLY A 38 12.56 -11.19 19.65
N ARG A 39 11.32 -11.01 20.13
CA ARG A 39 10.16 -11.71 19.58
C ARG A 39 9.71 -11.04 18.28
N MET A 40 9.49 -11.79 17.23
CA MET A 40 8.88 -11.29 15.99
C MET A 40 7.37 -11.11 16.17
N VAL A 41 6.89 -9.89 15.97
CA VAL A 41 5.48 -9.49 16.07
C VAL A 41 5.04 -8.77 14.81
N ILE A 42 3.73 -8.67 14.61
CA ILE A 42 3.14 -8.09 13.40
C ILE A 42 2.57 -6.72 13.71
N LEU A 43 3.21 -5.67 13.21
CA LEU A 43 2.82 -4.27 13.38
C LEU A 43 3.40 -3.45 12.24
N HIS A 44 2.63 -2.53 11.66
CA HIS A 44 3.13 -1.68 10.56
C HIS A 44 4.10 -0.61 11.04
N ASP A 45 3.76 0.12 12.10
CA ASP A 45 4.55 1.27 12.56
C ASP A 45 5.60 0.88 13.61
N ALA A 46 6.70 1.61 13.68
CA ALA A 46 7.67 1.47 14.76
C ALA A 46 7.11 1.92 16.13
N THR A 47 5.95 2.59 16.16
CA THR A 47 5.25 3.03 17.38
C THR A 47 3.83 2.48 17.44
N LEU A 48 3.32 2.29 18.65
CA LEU A 48 2.00 1.71 18.90
C LEU A 48 0.84 2.70 18.67
N ASN A 49 1.12 3.99 18.62
CA ASN A 49 0.14 5.07 18.80
C ASN A 49 -1.03 5.06 17.83
N ARG A 50 -0.79 4.68 16.56
CA ARG A 50 -1.82 4.71 15.52
C ARG A 50 -2.82 3.58 15.67
N THR A 51 -2.35 2.38 15.96
CA THR A 51 -3.15 1.15 15.85
C THR A 51 -3.44 0.46 17.17
N MET A 52 -2.88 0.95 18.27
CA MET A 52 -3.06 0.32 19.58
C MET A 52 -3.65 1.27 20.62
N ARG A 53 -4.22 0.68 21.67
CA ARG A 53 -4.83 1.34 22.82
C ARG A 53 -4.32 0.70 24.09
N ARG A 54 -4.40 1.41 25.23
CA ARG A 54 -4.13 0.81 26.55
C ARG A 54 -5.11 -0.32 26.81
N ALA A 55 -4.63 -1.44 27.29
CA ALA A 55 -5.50 -2.59 27.61
C ALA A 55 -6.41 -2.30 28.81
N SER A 56 -5.97 -1.46 29.75
CA SER A 56 -6.66 -1.20 31.01
C SER A 56 -7.99 -0.41 30.86
N ASP A 57 -8.00 0.59 29.98
CA ASP A 57 -9.12 1.54 29.85
C ASP A 57 -9.47 1.89 28.40
N TYR A 58 -8.77 1.29 27.46
CA TYR A 58 -8.90 1.51 26.02
C TYR A 58 -8.61 2.97 25.59
N SER A 59 -7.88 3.73 26.39
CA SER A 59 -7.48 5.09 26.04
C SER A 59 -6.42 5.14 24.93
N ARG A 60 -6.39 6.24 24.18
CA ARG A 60 -5.36 6.54 23.19
C ARG A 60 -4.02 6.79 23.87
N LEU A 61 -2.94 6.45 23.17
CA LEU A 61 -1.57 6.75 23.59
C LEU A 61 -1.25 8.19 23.15
N THR A 62 -0.97 9.05 24.12
CA THR A 62 -0.67 10.49 23.88
C THR A 62 0.80 10.72 23.57
N GLU A 63 1.69 9.98 24.25
CA GLU A 63 3.13 10.03 23.99
C GLU A 63 3.55 8.88 23.07
N PRO A 64 4.60 9.05 22.24
CA PRO A 64 5.13 8.00 21.40
C PRO A 64 5.59 6.78 22.21
N VAL A 65 5.03 5.62 21.94
CA VAL A 65 5.44 4.34 22.55
C VAL A 65 6.07 3.50 21.45
N ARG A 66 7.40 3.31 21.55
CA ARG A 66 8.17 2.54 20.57
C ARG A 66 8.06 1.05 20.85
N LEU A 67 7.86 0.27 19.81
CA LEU A 67 7.78 -1.19 19.90
C LEU A 67 9.09 -1.80 20.42
N GLU A 68 10.22 -1.30 19.94
CA GLU A 68 11.56 -1.80 20.33
C GLU A 68 11.93 -1.57 21.79
N ASP A 69 11.20 -0.73 22.52
CA ASP A 69 11.43 -0.46 23.94
C ASP A 69 10.64 -1.40 24.85
N LEU A 70 9.73 -2.22 24.29
CA LEU A 70 8.85 -3.12 25.03
C LEU A 70 9.21 -4.59 24.84
N THR A 71 9.21 -5.35 25.92
CA THR A 71 9.20 -6.82 25.84
C THR A 71 7.85 -7.31 25.31
N PHE A 72 7.83 -8.51 24.78
CA PHE A 72 6.58 -9.11 24.29
C PHE A 72 5.52 -9.27 25.40
N GLU A 73 5.95 -9.57 26.63
CA GLU A 73 5.07 -9.65 27.78
C GLU A 73 4.42 -8.30 28.10
N GLU A 74 5.22 -7.23 28.19
CA GLU A 74 4.73 -5.86 28.42
C GLU A 74 3.77 -5.44 27.32
N LEU A 75 4.13 -5.70 26.07
CA LEU A 75 3.32 -5.35 24.90
C LEU A 75 1.93 -5.99 24.97
N ARG A 76 1.82 -7.27 25.30
CA ARG A 76 0.55 -7.99 25.38
C ARG A 76 -0.26 -7.71 26.65
N ARG A 77 0.41 -7.39 27.74
CA ARG A 77 -0.25 -7.04 29.00
C ARG A 77 -0.89 -5.66 28.94
N ASP A 78 -0.17 -4.68 28.35
CA ASP A 78 -0.50 -3.26 28.51
C ASP A 78 -1.23 -2.67 27.31
N TYR A 79 -1.25 -3.37 26.16
CA TYR A 79 -1.80 -2.82 24.91
C TYR A 79 -2.65 -3.83 24.14
N VAL A 80 -3.66 -3.29 23.41
CA VAL A 80 -4.53 -4.05 22.51
C VAL A 80 -4.68 -3.32 21.19
N LEU A 81 -4.89 -4.08 20.11
CA LEU A 81 -5.17 -3.52 18.80
C LEU A 81 -6.53 -2.80 18.77
N GLU A 82 -6.55 -1.65 18.09
CA GLU A 82 -7.76 -0.83 18.00
C GLU A 82 -8.80 -1.48 17.09
N SER A 83 -10.04 -1.55 17.59
CA SER A 83 -11.21 -1.90 16.81
C SER A 83 -12.45 -1.19 17.34
N THR A 84 -13.33 -0.75 16.44
CA THR A 84 -14.67 -0.26 16.80
C THR A 84 -15.56 -1.38 17.34
N ASN A 85 -15.28 -2.63 16.94
CA ASN A 85 -15.95 -3.80 17.51
C ASN A 85 -15.16 -4.35 18.71
N PRO A 86 -15.70 -4.28 19.94
CA PRO A 86 -15.02 -4.79 21.14
C PRO A 86 -14.58 -6.26 21.04
N ALA A 87 -15.31 -7.10 20.30
CA ALA A 87 -14.96 -8.51 20.12
C ALA A 87 -13.69 -8.75 19.31
N TRP A 88 -13.21 -7.74 18.59
CA TRP A 88 -11.98 -7.80 17.77
C TRP A 88 -10.81 -7.02 18.37
N ARG A 89 -10.96 -6.49 19.57
CA ARG A 89 -9.87 -5.89 20.35
C ARG A 89 -8.97 -6.99 20.87
N THR A 90 -7.98 -7.37 20.08
CA THR A 90 -7.08 -8.49 20.37
C THR A 90 -5.67 -7.98 20.66
N PRO A 91 -4.85 -8.75 21.39
CA PRO A 91 -3.44 -8.43 21.51
C PRO A 91 -2.74 -8.57 20.14
N ILE A 92 -1.57 -7.95 20.03
CA ILE A 92 -0.72 -8.07 18.85
C ILE A 92 -0.29 -9.53 18.66
N PRO A 93 -0.36 -10.10 17.43
CA PRO A 93 0.11 -11.46 17.19
C PRO A 93 1.62 -11.54 17.01
N THR A 94 2.21 -12.68 17.31
CA THR A 94 3.52 -13.05 16.80
C THR A 94 3.44 -13.40 15.32
N LEU A 95 4.60 -13.46 14.64
CA LEU A 95 4.67 -13.93 13.26
C LEU A 95 4.11 -15.35 13.14
N GLU A 96 4.51 -16.24 14.02
CA GLU A 96 4.09 -17.65 13.98
C GLU A 96 2.57 -17.82 14.21
N GLU A 97 1.98 -17.00 15.09
CA GLU A 97 0.53 -17.01 15.32
C GLU A 97 -0.20 -16.55 14.06
N LEU A 98 0.24 -15.47 13.42
CA LEU A 98 -0.37 -14.98 12.17
C LEU A 98 -0.24 -16.00 11.04
N LEU A 99 0.95 -16.57 10.85
CA LEU A 99 1.19 -17.58 9.82
C LEU A 99 0.36 -18.85 10.06
N THR A 100 0.19 -19.25 11.32
CA THR A 100 -0.69 -20.37 11.69
C THR A 100 -2.14 -20.10 11.30
N GLU A 101 -2.64 -18.89 11.56
CA GLU A 101 -3.98 -18.47 11.17
C GLU A 101 -4.13 -18.39 9.65
N CYS A 102 -3.12 -17.88 8.93
CA CYS A 102 -3.08 -17.90 7.47
C CYS A 102 -3.20 -19.32 6.91
N LYS A 103 -2.45 -20.27 7.46
CA LYS A 103 -2.48 -21.67 7.04
C LYS A 103 -3.84 -22.32 7.29
N LYS A 104 -4.43 -22.06 8.45
CA LYS A 104 -5.78 -22.56 8.82
C LYS A 104 -6.85 -22.10 7.82
N HIS A 105 -6.76 -20.88 7.33
CA HIS A 105 -7.74 -20.30 6.41
C HIS A 105 -7.37 -20.46 4.92
N GLY A 106 -6.20 -20.99 4.59
CA GLY A 106 -5.71 -21.08 3.21
C GLY A 106 -5.49 -19.70 2.58
N ILE A 107 -4.94 -18.77 3.37
CA ILE A 107 -4.55 -17.42 2.96
C ILE A 107 -3.04 -17.40 2.74
N VAL A 108 -2.60 -16.84 1.62
CA VAL A 108 -1.17 -16.67 1.31
C VAL A 108 -0.62 -15.47 2.08
N PRO A 109 0.40 -15.65 2.96
CA PRO A 109 1.02 -14.52 3.63
C PRO A 109 1.99 -13.80 2.69
N MET A 110 1.93 -12.47 2.66
CA MET A 110 2.91 -11.59 2.05
C MET A 110 3.64 -10.85 3.16
N LEU A 111 4.92 -11.17 3.35
CA LEU A 111 5.72 -10.59 4.42
C LEU A 111 6.45 -9.34 3.92
N HIS A 112 6.12 -8.21 4.48
CA HIS A 112 6.88 -6.97 4.37
C HIS A 112 7.86 -6.89 5.54
N SER A 113 9.12 -7.18 5.25
CA SER A 113 10.14 -7.28 6.30
C SER A 113 11.53 -7.00 5.76
N ALA A 114 12.42 -6.51 6.62
CA ALA A 114 13.87 -6.52 6.40
C ALA A 114 14.57 -7.65 7.21
N LEU A 115 13.80 -8.44 7.96
CA LEU A 115 14.31 -9.44 8.89
C LEU A 115 14.40 -10.80 8.20
N MET A 116 15.61 -11.22 7.83
CA MET A 116 15.85 -12.53 7.19
C MET A 116 15.26 -13.72 7.99
N PRO A 117 15.32 -13.76 9.33
CA PRO A 117 14.68 -14.83 10.12
C PRO A 117 13.18 -14.98 9.88
N SER A 118 12.46 -13.88 9.59
CA SER A 118 11.02 -13.96 9.31
C SER A 118 10.71 -14.77 8.05
N TYR A 119 11.55 -14.64 7.03
CA TYR A 119 11.42 -15.38 5.78
C TYR A 119 11.74 -16.87 5.94
N HIS A 120 12.72 -17.22 6.80
CA HIS A 120 12.97 -18.63 7.13
C HIS A 120 11.77 -19.27 7.84
N VAL A 121 11.10 -18.54 8.74
CA VAL A 121 9.86 -19.03 9.38
C VAL A 121 8.76 -19.24 8.35
N ALA A 122 8.56 -18.29 7.43
CA ALA A 122 7.57 -18.42 6.36
C ALA A 122 7.90 -19.62 5.45
N GLN A 123 9.15 -19.78 5.05
CA GLN A 123 9.62 -20.90 4.24
C GLN A 123 9.36 -22.25 4.92
N GLN A 124 9.66 -22.36 6.21
CA GLN A 124 9.42 -23.59 6.99
C GLN A 124 7.93 -23.93 7.07
N MET A 125 7.05 -22.93 7.21
CA MET A 125 5.62 -23.14 7.40
C MET A 125 4.85 -23.33 6.09
N PHE A 126 5.27 -22.66 5.01
CA PHE A 126 4.52 -22.57 3.74
C PHE A 126 5.24 -23.19 2.54
N GLY A 127 6.49 -23.70 2.69
CA GLY A 127 7.30 -24.08 1.54
C GLY A 127 7.50 -22.85 0.64
N ASN A 128 7.11 -22.95 -0.64
CA ASN A 128 7.23 -21.83 -1.58
C ASN A 128 5.91 -21.03 -1.76
N GLU A 129 4.88 -21.30 -0.94
CA GLU A 129 3.55 -20.70 -1.08
C GLU A 129 3.36 -19.46 -0.18
N TRP A 130 4.30 -18.52 -0.27
CA TRP A 130 4.28 -17.22 0.40
C TRP A 130 4.89 -16.16 -0.49
N ILE A 131 4.77 -14.90 -0.12
CA ILE A 131 5.28 -13.75 -0.87
C ILE A 131 6.27 -12.97 0.01
N CYS A 132 7.47 -12.76 -0.52
CA CYS A 132 8.45 -11.84 0.05
C CYS A 132 8.27 -10.45 -0.57
N PHE A 133 8.13 -9.43 0.24
CA PHE A 133 7.98 -8.06 -0.20
C PHE A 133 8.93 -7.14 0.57
N THR A 134 9.88 -6.51 -0.12
CA THR A 134 10.75 -5.47 0.43
C THR A 134 11.54 -4.78 -0.69
N GLY A 135 12.42 -3.84 -0.33
CA GLY A 135 13.34 -3.18 -1.27
C GLY A 135 14.71 -3.85 -1.33
N GLY A 136 15.42 -3.65 -2.44
CA GLY A 136 16.82 -4.03 -2.61
C GLY A 136 17.04 -5.42 -3.23
N VAL A 137 17.69 -5.41 -4.41
CA VAL A 137 17.98 -6.63 -5.19
C VAL A 137 18.85 -7.60 -4.40
N GLU A 138 19.92 -7.13 -3.74
CA GLU A 138 20.83 -7.98 -2.97
C GLU A 138 20.10 -8.72 -1.84
N HIS A 139 19.19 -8.04 -1.14
CA HIS A 139 18.39 -8.66 -0.09
C HIS A 139 17.49 -9.77 -0.65
N MET A 140 16.88 -9.52 -1.81
CA MET A 140 16.02 -10.50 -2.49
C MET A 140 16.80 -11.70 -3.03
N GLN A 141 18.03 -11.49 -3.49
CA GLN A 141 18.93 -12.59 -3.89
C GLN A 141 19.22 -13.53 -2.72
N LYS A 142 19.45 -13.00 -1.50
CA LYS A 142 19.61 -13.82 -0.29
C LYS A 142 18.36 -14.67 0.03
N VAL A 143 17.17 -14.14 -0.20
CA VAL A 143 15.94 -14.93 -0.05
C VAL A 143 15.89 -16.03 -1.11
N ARG A 144 16.31 -15.75 -2.33
CA ARG A 144 16.33 -16.72 -3.43
C ARG A 144 17.30 -17.89 -3.19
N GLU A 145 18.32 -17.73 -2.34
CA GLU A 145 19.23 -18.82 -1.98
C GLU A 145 18.54 -19.99 -1.27
N PHE A 146 17.40 -19.76 -0.61
CA PHE A 146 16.71 -20.80 0.15
C PHE A 146 15.22 -20.96 -0.18
N SER A 147 14.65 -20.12 -1.07
CA SER A 147 13.21 -20.14 -1.36
C SER A 147 12.90 -19.80 -2.81
N ASP A 148 11.97 -20.56 -3.40
CA ASP A 148 11.33 -20.27 -4.69
C ASP A 148 9.98 -19.54 -4.50
N CYS A 149 9.76 -18.88 -3.39
CA CYS A 149 8.56 -18.07 -3.16
C CYS A 149 8.42 -16.95 -4.20
N ILE A 150 7.26 -16.31 -4.23
CA ILE A 150 7.10 -15.08 -5.03
C ILE A 150 7.86 -13.95 -4.36
N ILE A 151 8.71 -13.25 -5.11
CA ILE A 151 9.43 -12.06 -4.65
C ILE A 151 8.86 -10.82 -5.35
N LEU A 152 8.39 -9.85 -4.57
CA LEU A 152 7.92 -8.56 -5.05
C LEU A 152 8.90 -7.46 -4.64
N LEU A 153 9.65 -6.95 -5.59
CA LEU A 153 10.59 -5.86 -5.38
C LEU A 153 9.83 -4.53 -5.21
N SER A 154 10.01 -3.87 -4.09
CA SER A 154 9.46 -2.52 -3.88
C SER A 154 10.22 -1.51 -4.72
N ILE A 155 9.52 -0.78 -5.57
CA ILE A 155 10.09 0.27 -6.44
C ILE A 155 9.32 1.58 -6.28
N ASN A 156 9.97 2.70 -6.56
CA ASN A 156 9.33 4.03 -6.57
C ASN A 156 9.44 4.72 -7.93
N ASP A 157 10.34 4.26 -8.80
CA ASP A 157 10.70 4.89 -10.07
C ASP A 157 11.28 3.88 -11.06
N GLY A 158 11.79 4.40 -12.15
CA GLY A 158 12.48 3.66 -13.21
C GLY A 158 11.56 3.27 -14.36
N THR A 159 12.18 3.07 -15.51
CA THR A 159 11.52 2.54 -16.70
C THR A 159 11.19 1.05 -16.53
N ALA A 160 10.36 0.51 -17.41
CA ALA A 160 10.07 -0.92 -17.44
C ALA A 160 11.38 -1.74 -17.62
N GLU A 161 12.25 -1.34 -18.54
CA GLU A 161 13.49 -2.06 -18.82
C GLU A 161 14.48 -2.04 -17.63
N GLU A 162 14.62 -0.93 -16.94
CA GLU A 162 15.42 -0.84 -15.72
C GLU A 162 14.90 -1.79 -14.63
N ASN A 163 13.59 -1.84 -14.44
CA ASN A 163 12.98 -2.72 -13.46
C ASN A 163 13.06 -4.19 -13.88
N ILE A 164 12.91 -4.50 -15.16
CA ILE A 164 13.14 -5.85 -15.71
C ILE A 164 14.57 -6.29 -15.41
N SER A 165 15.57 -5.44 -15.67
CA SER A 165 16.98 -5.77 -15.37
C SER A 165 17.24 -6.06 -13.89
N ARG A 166 16.55 -5.37 -12.99
CA ARG A 166 16.58 -5.68 -11.53
C ARG A 166 15.95 -7.04 -11.22
N LEU A 167 14.81 -7.36 -11.86
CA LEU A 167 14.12 -8.63 -11.66
C LEU A 167 14.90 -9.82 -12.23
N GLU A 168 15.59 -9.65 -13.36
CA GLU A 168 16.50 -10.66 -13.93
C GLU A 168 17.63 -11.04 -12.95
N GLN A 169 18.15 -10.08 -12.18
CA GLN A 169 19.16 -10.34 -11.16
C GLN A 169 18.62 -11.14 -9.98
N ILE A 170 17.33 -11.01 -9.66
CA ILE A 170 16.66 -11.79 -8.60
C ILE A 170 16.32 -13.19 -9.08
N GLY A 171 15.82 -13.29 -10.31
CA GLY A 171 15.41 -14.55 -10.95
C GLY A 171 14.18 -15.21 -10.33
N GLY A 172 13.75 -16.32 -10.92
CA GLY A 172 12.61 -17.10 -10.45
C GLY A 172 11.27 -16.38 -10.54
N ARG A 173 10.33 -16.75 -9.67
CA ARG A 173 8.99 -16.14 -9.58
C ARG A 173 9.08 -14.77 -8.92
N CYS A 174 9.17 -13.70 -9.69
CA CYS A 174 9.30 -12.36 -9.15
C CYS A 174 8.48 -11.31 -9.90
N GLY A 175 8.44 -10.13 -9.35
CA GLY A 175 7.76 -8.97 -9.89
C GLY A 175 8.05 -7.71 -9.10
N ILE A 176 7.26 -6.69 -9.37
CA ILE A 176 7.37 -5.39 -8.70
C ILE A 176 6.14 -5.08 -7.86
N SER A 177 6.34 -4.24 -6.86
CA SER A 177 5.27 -3.57 -6.13
C SER A 177 5.59 -2.10 -5.97
N THR A 178 4.63 -1.22 -6.22
CA THR A 178 4.84 0.23 -6.04
C THR A 178 3.58 0.94 -5.55
N MET A 179 3.79 2.02 -4.81
CA MET A 179 2.77 3.01 -4.47
C MET A 179 2.78 4.20 -5.44
N ASN A 180 3.70 4.21 -6.42
CA ASN A 180 3.73 5.22 -7.47
C ASN A 180 2.76 4.85 -8.59
N TYR A 181 1.54 5.34 -8.50
CA TYR A 181 0.48 5.03 -9.47
C TYR A 181 0.76 5.55 -10.89
N ALA A 182 1.69 6.50 -11.05
CA ALA A 182 2.09 6.99 -12.36
C ALA A 182 2.85 5.95 -13.19
N LEU A 183 3.45 4.95 -12.54
CA LEU A 183 4.12 3.84 -13.23
C LEU A 183 3.16 2.82 -13.85
N TYR A 184 1.91 2.74 -13.39
CA TYR A 184 0.95 1.74 -13.90
C TYR A 184 0.30 2.16 -15.21
N THR A 185 1.11 2.52 -16.22
CA THR A 185 0.60 2.66 -17.59
C THR A 185 0.40 1.28 -18.23
N PRO A 186 -0.50 1.13 -19.22
CA PRO A 186 -0.66 -0.12 -19.95
C PRO A 186 0.67 -0.64 -20.49
N GLU A 187 1.49 0.24 -21.07
CA GLU A 187 2.77 -0.09 -21.69
C GLU A 187 3.79 -0.61 -20.66
N PHE A 188 3.87 0.04 -19.50
CA PHE A 188 4.73 -0.41 -18.40
C PHE A 188 4.32 -1.77 -17.87
N CYS A 189 3.02 -1.94 -17.60
CA CYS A 189 2.50 -3.22 -17.10
C CYS A 189 2.65 -4.34 -18.13
N GLU A 190 2.39 -4.08 -19.42
CA GLU A 190 2.55 -5.04 -20.50
C GLU A 190 4.00 -5.47 -20.70
N ALA A 191 4.94 -4.53 -20.62
CA ALA A 191 6.37 -4.82 -20.75
C ALA A 191 6.86 -5.83 -19.69
N LEU A 192 6.33 -5.73 -18.47
CA LEU A 192 6.63 -6.65 -17.37
C LEU A 192 5.87 -7.98 -17.51
N THR A 193 4.54 -7.92 -17.67
CA THR A 193 3.69 -9.12 -17.66
C THR A 193 3.89 -10.02 -18.89
N SER A 194 4.23 -9.45 -20.07
CA SER A 194 4.57 -10.22 -21.27
C SER A 194 5.83 -11.09 -21.09
N ARG A 195 6.72 -10.69 -20.16
CA ARG A 195 7.88 -11.48 -19.74
C ARG A 195 7.63 -12.40 -18.56
N GLY A 196 6.37 -12.49 -18.09
CA GLY A 196 5.97 -13.34 -16.98
C GLY A 196 6.21 -12.75 -15.59
N TYR A 197 6.59 -11.47 -15.48
CA TYR A 197 6.74 -10.80 -14.21
C TYR A 197 5.40 -10.38 -13.62
N ILE A 198 5.33 -10.36 -12.30
CA ILE A 198 4.17 -9.96 -11.53
C ILE A 198 4.19 -8.43 -11.36
N VAL A 199 3.04 -7.79 -11.56
CA VAL A 199 2.85 -6.39 -11.26
C VAL A 199 1.83 -6.28 -10.13
N GLN A 200 2.28 -5.86 -8.95
CA GLN A 200 1.41 -5.60 -7.81
C GLN A 200 1.28 -4.11 -7.58
N ALA A 201 0.05 -3.65 -7.44
CA ALA A 201 -0.24 -2.31 -6.98
C ALA A 201 -0.43 -2.30 -5.47
N SER A 202 0.43 -1.54 -4.77
CA SER A 202 0.31 -1.36 -3.32
C SER A 202 -0.76 -0.33 -3.00
N ILE A 203 -1.74 -0.78 -2.25
CA ILE A 203 -2.81 -0.02 -1.61
C ILE A 203 -3.57 0.87 -2.60
N PHE A 204 -4.36 0.23 -3.44
CA PHE A 204 -5.31 0.93 -4.30
C PHE A 204 -6.49 1.45 -3.48
N PRO A 205 -6.71 2.77 -3.44
CA PRO A 205 -8.00 3.31 -3.03
C PRO A 205 -9.07 2.82 -4.00
N ALA A 206 -10.28 2.54 -3.51
CA ALA A 206 -11.37 2.01 -4.32
C ALA A 206 -11.58 2.72 -5.69
N PRO A 207 -11.42 4.05 -5.83
CA PRO A 207 -11.51 4.72 -7.14
C PRO A 207 -10.45 4.29 -8.14
N HIS A 208 -9.33 3.70 -7.70
CA HIS A 208 -8.20 3.30 -8.56
C HIS A 208 -8.22 1.82 -8.94
N GLU A 209 -9.10 1.00 -8.36
CA GLU A 209 -9.20 -0.42 -8.72
C GLU A 209 -9.48 -0.63 -10.21
N ALA A 210 -10.34 0.20 -10.78
CA ALA A 210 -10.63 0.16 -12.22
C ALA A 210 -9.42 0.50 -13.10
N ILE A 211 -8.47 1.30 -12.59
CA ILE A 211 -7.21 1.61 -13.29
C ILE A 211 -6.33 0.37 -13.30
N GLY A 212 -6.17 -0.28 -12.15
CA GLY A 212 -5.39 -1.51 -12.03
C GLY A 212 -5.88 -2.62 -12.94
N GLN A 213 -7.19 -2.85 -12.95
CA GLN A 213 -7.81 -3.84 -13.84
C GLN A 213 -7.58 -3.52 -15.32
N ARG A 214 -7.72 -2.24 -15.69
CA ARG A 214 -7.55 -1.79 -17.08
C ARG A 214 -6.10 -1.88 -17.56
N ASN A 215 -5.14 -1.65 -16.67
CA ASN A 215 -3.71 -1.59 -17.02
C ASN A 215 -2.99 -2.92 -16.84
N GLY A 216 -3.70 -4.02 -16.53
CA GLY A 216 -3.09 -5.37 -16.47
C GLY A 216 -2.29 -5.63 -15.21
N ILE A 217 -2.65 -5.01 -14.08
CA ILE A 217 -2.06 -5.31 -12.79
C ILE A 217 -2.44 -6.73 -12.35
N THR A 218 -1.45 -7.52 -11.94
CA THR A 218 -1.64 -8.93 -11.56
C THR A 218 -2.26 -9.09 -10.18
N TYR A 219 -1.77 -8.30 -9.20
CA TYR A 219 -2.27 -8.29 -7.83
C TYR A 219 -2.60 -6.87 -7.39
N GLN A 220 -3.65 -6.74 -6.59
CA GLN A 220 -4.02 -5.49 -5.95
C GLN A 220 -4.01 -5.68 -4.44
N LEU A 221 -3.22 -4.86 -3.74
CA LEU A 221 -3.27 -4.73 -2.30
C LEU A 221 -4.28 -3.64 -1.92
N THR A 222 -5.17 -3.92 -0.99
CA THR A 222 -6.19 -2.97 -0.54
C THR A 222 -6.41 -3.05 0.96
N ASP A 223 -6.68 -1.91 1.59
CA ASP A 223 -7.07 -1.82 3.00
C ASP A 223 -8.58 -2.02 3.22
N PHE A 224 -9.35 -2.18 2.16
CA PHE A 224 -10.80 -2.23 2.28
C PHE A 224 -11.28 -3.66 2.45
N SER A 225 -11.99 -3.91 3.55
CA SER A 225 -12.66 -5.18 3.84
C SER A 225 -13.91 -5.42 2.99
N ILE A 226 -14.35 -4.42 2.24
CA ILE A 226 -15.53 -4.49 1.39
C ILE A 226 -15.09 -4.12 -0.02
N MET A 227 -14.94 -5.10 -0.89
CA MET A 227 -14.81 -4.86 -2.32
C MET A 227 -16.04 -4.08 -2.82
N PRO A 228 -15.88 -3.21 -3.78
CA PRO A 228 -16.54 -1.92 -3.92
C PRO A 228 -18.01 -1.99 -4.30
N LYS A 229 -18.85 -2.46 -3.40
CA LYS A 229 -20.27 -2.06 -3.46
C LYS A 229 -20.46 -0.61 -3.02
N HIS A 230 -19.50 -0.04 -2.31
CA HIS A 230 -19.55 1.29 -1.72
C HIS A 230 -18.41 2.14 -2.27
N LYS A 231 -18.75 3.05 -3.16
CA LYS A 231 -17.80 4.08 -3.61
C LYS A 231 -17.47 5.00 -2.43
N PRO A 232 -16.20 5.39 -2.26
CA PRO A 232 -15.85 6.43 -1.31
C PRO A 232 -16.71 7.67 -1.49
N ILE A 233 -17.06 8.34 -0.40
CA ILE A 233 -17.85 9.56 -0.47
C ILE A 233 -16.98 10.67 -1.02
N GLU A 234 -17.32 11.21 -2.20
CA GLU A 234 -16.66 12.38 -2.77
C GLU A 234 -16.99 13.61 -1.92
N LYS A 235 -15.96 14.30 -1.44
CA LYS A 235 -16.08 15.49 -0.59
C LYS A 235 -15.90 16.80 -1.34
N GLY A 236 -15.16 16.78 -2.43
CA GLY A 236 -14.91 17.98 -3.20
C GLY A 236 -14.29 17.69 -4.57
N ALA A 237 -14.37 18.65 -5.45
CA ALA A 237 -13.75 18.58 -6.77
C ALA A 237 -13.21 19.94 -7.21
N GLY A 238 -11.94 19.98 -7.60
CA GLY A 238 -11.33 21.09 -8.29
C GLY A 238 -11.21 20.80 -9.78
N LYS A 239 -11.54 21.77 -10.62
CA LYS A 239 -11.50 21.61 -12.09
C LYS A 239 -10.63 22.68 -12.72
N LEU A 240 -9.72 22.26 -13.57
CA LEU A 240 -8.93 23.11 -14.45
C LEU A 240 -9.44 23.02 -15.87
N VAL A 241 -9.54 24.14 -16.56
CA VAL A 241 -9.97 24.18 -17.98
C VAL A 241 -8.77 23.95 -18.92
N ALA A 242 -7.67 24.69 -18.76
CA ALA A 242 -6.47 24.51 -19.55
C ALA A 242 -5.23 25.14 -18.90
N LEU A 243 -4.06 24.53 -19.13
CA LEU A 243 -2.73 25.09 -18.83
C LEU A 243 -1.81 24.95 -20.04
N THR A 244 -0.92 25.92 -20.20
CA THR A 244 0.19 25.86 -21.19
C THR A 244 1.45 26.39 -20.54
N GLN A 245 2.59 25.90 -20.98
CA GLN A 245 3.98 26.40 -20.76
C GLN A 245 4.26 27.02 -19.39
N ASN A 246 4.90 26.27 -18.50
CA ASN A 246 5.37 26.72 -17.17
C ASN A 246 4.29 27.34 -16.25
N VAL A 247 3.01 27.18 -16.59
CA VAL A 247 1.92 27.62 -15.75
C VAL A 247 1.58 26.53 -14.75
N THR A 248 1.32 26.94 -13.53
CA THR A 248 0.94 26.07 -12.42
C THR A 248 -0.50 26.29 -12.01
N TRP A 249 -1.24 25.22 -11.88
CA TRP A 249 -2.57 25.20 -11.26
C TRP A 249 -2.46 24.49 -9.91
N THR A 250 -3.04 25.12 -8.88
CA THR A 250 -3.14 24.50 -7.55
C THR A 250 -4.59 24.49 -7.10
N TRP A 251 -5.00 23.36 -6.56
CA TRP A 251 -6.28 23.19 -5.90
C TRP A 251 -6.07 22.57 -4.52
N SER A 252 -6.82 23.03 -3.54
CA SER A 252 -6.85 22.49 -2.20
C SER A 252 -8.29 22.21 -1.78
N GLY A 253 -8.53 21.07 -1.20
CA GLY A 253 -9.80 20.76 -0.54
C GLY A 253 -9.91 21.54 0.78
N ASP A 254 -11.10 22.02 1.10
CA ASP A 254 -11.33 22.87 2.27
C ASP A 254 -11.38 22.08 3.58
N GLU A 255 -11.58 20.78 3.53
CA GLU A 255 -11.79 19.94 4.69
C GLU A 255 -10.56 19.09 5.01
N LYS A 256 -10.08 19.18 6.27
CA LYS A 256 -9.13 18.23 6.83
C LYS A 256 -9.86 16.93 7.13
N LEU A 257 -9.43 15.83 6.52
CA LEU A 257 -10.00 14.51 6.72
C LEU A 257 -9.06 13.64 7.54
N GLU A 258 -9.59 12.90 8.48
CA GLU A 258 -8.84 11.90 9.25
C GLU A 258 -8.20 10.89 8.30
N ARG A 259 -8.98 10.41 7.32
CA ARG A 259 -8.50 9.59 6.20
C ARG A 259 -9.13 10.02 4.90
N GLY A 260 -8.32 10.19 3.90
CA GLY A 260 -8.78 10.59 2.59
C GLY A 260 -7.95 10.04 1.45
N GLY A 261 -8.50 10.15 0.28
CA GLY A 261 -7.83 9.93 -0.99
C GLY A 261 -8.08 11.10 -1.93
N VAL A 262 -7.14 11.34 -2.81
CA VAL A 262 -7.26 12.29 -3.91
C VAL A 262 -7.03 11.57 -5.23
N THR A 263 -7.87 11.82 -6.22
CA THR A 263 -7.65 11.41 -7.60
C THR A 263 -7.47 12.65 -8.47
N LEU A 264 -6.60 12.56 -9.46
CA LEU A 264 -6.38 13.57 -10.47
C LEU A 264 -6.59 12.93 -11.85
N GLU A 265 -7.68 13.28 -12.52
CA GLU A 265 -7.95 12.92 -13.91
C GLU A 265 -7.36 14.00 -14.81
N LEU A 266 -6.56 13.60 -15.78
CA LEU A 266 -5.80 14.47 -16.68
C LEU A 266 -6.15 14.21 -18.14
N ASP A 267 -6.06 15.26 -18.97
CA ASP A 267 -6.04 15.20 -20.44
C ASP A 267 -4.94 16.16 -20.90
N PHE A 268 -3.79 15.59 -21.30
CA PHE A 268 -2.58 16.37 -21.56
C PHE A 268 -1.69 15.78 -22.67
N GLU A 269 -0.72 16.58 -23.07
CA GLU A 269 0.38 16.25 -24.00
C GLU A 269 1.65 16.94 -23.50
N GLY A 270 2.82 16.36 -23.77
CA GLY A 270 4.10 16.83 -23.27
C GLY A 270 4.40 16.37 -21.84
N GLU A 271 5.35 17.03 -21.19
CA GLU A 271 5.75 16.72 -19.83
C GLU A 271 5.05 17.61 -18.82
N ILE A 272 4.47 17.01 -17.77
CA ILE A 272 3.86 17.71 -16.66
C ILE A 272 4.44 17.24 -15.32
N GLU A 273 4.53 18.17 -14.38
CA GLU A 273 4.88 17.89 -13.00
C GLU A 273 3.64 17.98 -12.12
N ILE A 274 3.46 17.03 -11.23
CA ILE A 274 2.30 16.94 -10.35
C ILE A 274 2.77 16.78 -8.92
N MET A 275 2.15 17.55 -8.02
CA MET A 275 2.23 17.32 -6.57
C MET A 275 0.87 16.89 -6.07
N LEU A 276 0.77 15.71 -5.48
CA LEU A 276 -0.38 15.24 -4.71
C LEU A 276 0.01 15.23 -3.23
N ASN A 277 -0.43 16.24 -2.51
CA ASN A 277 0.07 16.57 -1.18
C ASN A 277 1.61 16.72 -1.21
N ASP A 278 2.34 15.83 -0.56
CA ASP A 278 3.81 15.81 -0.47
C ASP A 278 4.49 14.89 -1.52
N ARG A 279 3.71 14.23 -2.38
CA ARG A 279 4.24 13.32 -3.39
C ARG A 279 4.36 14.00 -4.74
N LYS A 280 5.56 13.91 -5.30
CA LYS A 280 5.88 14.46 -6.63
C LYS A 280 5.83 13.36 -7.69
N TYR A 281 5.21 13.66 -8.83
CA TYR A 281 5.16 12.82 -10.03
C TYR A 281 5.56 13.64 -11.25
N THR A 282 6.20 12.99 -12.20
CA THR A 282 6.42 13.54 -13.55
C THR A 282 5.78 12.59 -14.55
N LEU A 283 4.87 13.10 -15.38
CA LEU A 283 4.24 12.35 -16.44
C LEU A 283 4.63 12.95 -17.78
N SER A 284 4.87 12.09 -18.78
CA SER A 284 5.18 12.51 -20.14
C SER A 284 4.33 11.75 -21.15
N ARG A 285 3.83 12.46 -22.16
CA ARG A 285 3.10 11.91 -23.30
C ARG A 285 3.51 12.57 -24.60
N GLU A 286 3.91 11.77 -25.59
CA GLU A 286 4.23 12.27 -26.93
C GLU A 286 3.00 12.75 -27.69
N GLN A 287 1.84 12.16 -27.42
CA GLN A 287 0.56 12.54 -28.00
C GLN A 287 -0.46 12.77 -26.89
N ARG A 288 -1.40 13.67 -27.16
CA ARG A 288 -2.49 13.97 -26.24
C ARG A 288 -3.22 12.70 -25.79
N GLY A 289 -3.40 12.55 -24.49
CA GLY A 289 -4.13 11.42 -23.91
C GLY A 289 -4.60 11.68 -22.48
N LYS A 290 -5.47 10.80 -22.05
CA LYS A 290 -6.01 10.83 -20.69
C LYS A 290 -5.18 9.98 -19.75
N ASP A 291 -5.05 10.45 -18.52
CA ASP A 291 -4.41 9.72 -17.43
C ASP A 291 -5.14 9.95 -16.12
N THR A 292 -4.94 9.07 -15.16
CA THR A 292 -5.49 9.22 -13.81
C THR A 292 -4.44 8.77 -12.82
N ILE A 293 -4.11 9.65 -11.91
CA ILE A 293 -3.23 9.34 -10.78
C ILE A 293 -3.97 9.58 -9.48
N GLY A 294 -3.43 9.07 -8.38
CA GLY A 294 -4.05 9.28 -7.09
C GLY A 294 -3.13 9.00 -5.92
N GLY A 295 -3.58 9.36 -4.74
CA GLY A 295 -2.85 9.15 -3.51
C GLY A 295 -3.77 9.17 -2.30
N ARG A 296 -3.28 8.62 -1.20
CA ARG A 296 -3.94 8.69 0.11
C ARG A 296 -3.27 9.73 0.98
N PHE A 297 -4.02 10.26 1.93
CA PHE A 297 -3.52 11.16 2.95
C PHE A 297 -4.29 10.96 4.26
N PHE A 298 -3.68 11.40 5.36
CA PHE A 298 -4.22 11.24 6.71
C PHE A 298 -4.10 12.58 7.45
N ASP A 299 -5.11 12.92 8.24
CA ASP A 299 -5.16 14.10 9.12
C ASP A 299 -4.81 15.44 8.46
N ARG A 300 -5.10 15.58 7.17
CA ARG A 300 -4.87 16.81 6.40
C ARG A 300 -5.85 17.00 5.26
N ALA A 301 -5.91 18.21 4.74
CA ALA A 301 -6.65 18.50 3.50
C ALA A 301 -5.87 17.98 2.28
N ALA A 302 -6.58 17.68 1.20
CA ALA A 302 -5.96 17.35 -0.08
C ALA A 302 -5.43 18.60 -0.76
N THR A 303 -4.21 18.53 -1.29
CA THR A 303 -3.64 19.57 -2.16
C THR A 303 -3.11 18.93 -3.43
N VAL A 304 -3.48 19.50 -4.57
CA VAL A 304 -3.06 19.07 -5.90
C VAL A 304 -2.46 20.25 -6.64
N THR A 305 -1.24 20.07 -7.14
CA THR A 305 -0.60 21.06 -8.01
C THR A 305 -0.21 20.38 -9.32
N VAL A 306 -0.54 21.00 -10.45
CA VAL A 306 -0.16 20.56 -11.80
C VAL A 306 0.59 21.69 -12.47
N THR A 307 1.82 21.42 -12.91
CA THR A 307 2.67 22.37 -13.66
C THR A 307 2.92 21.83 -15.08
N ALA A 308 2.48 22.57 -16.06
CA ALA A 308 2.82 22.29 -17.46
C ALA A 308 4.27 22.73 -17.74
N LYS A 309 5.14 21.79 -18.14
CA LYS A 309 6.53 22.08 -18.56
C LYS A 309 6.56 22.76 -19.93
N PRO A 310 7.73 23.27 -20.40
CA PRO A 310 7.85 23.84 -21.74
C PRO A 310 7.32 22.87 -22.81
N SER A 311 6.54 23.37 -23.76
CA SER A 311 5.85 22.61 -24.79
C SER A 311 4.70 21.69 -24.35
N ALA A 312 4.46 21.57 -23.06
CA ALA A 312 3.32 20.79 -22.57
C ALA A 312 2.01 21.59 -22.61
N THR A 313 0.93 20.86 -22.82
CA THR A 313 -0.44 21.40 -22.70
C THR A 313 -1.29 20.46 -21.83
N VAL A 314 -1.97 21.02 -20.82
CA VAL A 314 -2.99 20.31 -20.06
C VAL A 314 -4.34 20.89 -20.45
N LYS A 315 -5.15 20.11 -21.13
CA LYS A 315 -6.50 20.57 -21.54
C LYS A 315 -7.51 20.47 -20.42
N LYS A 316 -7.33 19.46 -19.56
CA LYS A 316 -8.23 19.22 -18.46
C LYS A 316 -7.49 18.55 -17.32
N ALA A 317 -7.69 19.04 -16.12
CA ALA A 317 -7.38 18.34 -14.89
C ALA A 317 -8.61 18.42 -13.96
N VAL A 318 -8.96 17.30 -13.35
CA VAL A 318 -10.05 17.23 -12.37
C VAL A 318 -9.50 16.51 -11.13
N ALA A 319 -9.34 17.27 -10.05
CA ALA A 319 -9.00 16.73 -8.74
C ALA A 319 -10.28 16.44 -7.96
N LYS A 320 -10.36 15.26 -7.35
CA LYS A 320 -11.47 14.84 -6.49
C LYS A 320 -10.92 14.31 -5.18
N VAL A 321 -11.57 14.68 -4.08
CA VAL A 321 -11.28 14.18 -2.74
C VAL A 321 -12.33 13.19 -2.32
N TYR A 322 -11.87 12.10 -1.74
CA TYR A 322 -12.72 11.05 -1.19
C TYR A 322 -12.44 10.89 0.30
N ARG A 323 -13.48 10.68 1.08
CA ARG A 323 -13.38 10.19 2.45
C ARG A 323 -13.50 8.67 2.46
N TYR A 324 -12.61 8.04 3.21
CA TYR A 324 -12.62 6.59 3.44
C TYR A 324 -13.01 6.29 4.87
#